data_41dcb6a61fb1e00cfcb334bd54d5b4a4
#
_entry.id   41dcb6a61fb1e00cfcb334bd54d5b4a4
#
_cell.length_a   1.000
_cell.length_b   1.000
_cell.length_c   1.000
_cell.angle_alpha   90.00
_cell.angle_beta   90.00
_cell.angle_gamma   90.00
#
_symmetry.space_group_name_H-M   'P 1'
#
loop_
_entity.id
_entity.type
_entity.pdbx_description
1 polymer ?
#
loop_
_entity_poly.entity_id
_entity_poly.type
_entity_poly.pdbx_seq_one_letter_code
_entity_poly.pdbx_strand_id
1 'polypeptide(L)'
;MEKIKETQKGFYGCYWPLEGSTCAIIAMLGDDCEDYMAKMAVKWMQKKYGVSMLTLSPGHKDYSHHNLPVERIGAAITYLKERGIKKIAIAGASTTGMYALIAASYYPEITLTIAMTPADFVMEGFYQGKRDGQTEWPGEGESSVSWQGKPLPYLPYAYRHPEYGRKIKEEAKRGKDMIASLDIFRDSEAAHPIREEEYIKVERIKGKLLLIGAKDDVLWDTVKYIRRMEARLAAREHTCEVESGIYEHATHFVFPEGMVKTMLPVGGDLITRVFAAGRKY
;
A
#
# COMPACT_ATOMS: atom_id res chain seq x y z
N MET A 1 17.87 15.60 -2.61
CA MET A 1 16.60 15.32 -1.93
C MET A 1 16.00 16.61 -1.44
N GLU A 2 14.71 16.82 -1.73
CA GLU A 2 13.92 17.97 -1.26
C GLU A 2 12.81 17.44 -0.35
N LYS A 3 12.77 17.88 0.91
CA LYS A 3 11.73 17.52 1.86
C LYS A 3 10.52 18.43 1.68
N ILE A 4 9.34 17.84 1.62
CA ILE A 4 8.07 18.52 1.34
C ILE A 4 7.21 18.43 2.59
N LYS A 5 6.72 19.57 3.06
CA LYS A 5 5.80 19.66 4.20
C LYS A 5 4.35 19.77 3.71
N GLU A 6 3.46 19.08 4.37
CA GLU A 6 2.03 19.08 4.05
C GLU A 6 1.42 20.50 4.06
N THR A 7 1.81 21.30 5.03
CA THR A 7 1.36 22.71 5.13
C THR A 7 1.75 23.60 3.94
N GLN A 8 2.72 23.17 3.14
CA GLN A 8 3.22 23.92 1.99
C GLN A 8 2.69 23.41 0.66
N LYS A 9 2.51 22.10 0.53
CA LYS A 9 2.17 21.43 -0.75
C LYS A 9 1.00 20.46 -0.67
N GLY A 10 0.33 20.34 0.47
CA GLY A 10 -0.83 19.47 0.62
C GLY A 10 -0.50 17.96 0.80
N PHE A 11 0.77 17.62 0.95
CA PHE A 11 1.24 16.26 1.26
C PHE A 11 2.60 16.29 1.97
N TYR A 12 2.91 15.21 2.68
CA TYR A 12 4.22 15.00 3.32
C TYR A 12 5.04 14.00 2.52
N GLY A 13 6.28 14.36 2.17
CA GLY A 13 7.12 13.49 1.37
C GLY A 13 8.53 14.02 1.13
N CYS A 14 9.32 13.26 0.37
CA CYS A 14 10.66 13.65 -0.08
C CYS A 14 10.79 13.43 -1.58
N TYR A 15 11.17 14.47 -2.29
CA TYR A 15 11.48 14.39 -3.72
C TYR A 15 12.98 14.14 -3.96
N TRP A 16 13.27 13.18 -4.79
CA TRP A 16 14.60 12.71 -5.15
C TRP A 16 14.73 12.85 -6.68
N PRO A 17 15.12 14.03 -7.18
CA PRO A 17 15.27 14.22 -8.61
C PRO A 17 16.37 13.33 -9.18
N LEU A 18 16.19 12.88 -10.40
CA LEU A 18 17.23 12.32 -11.25
C LEU A 18 17.35 13.20 -12.49
N GLU A 19 18.53 13.73 -12.72
CA GLU A 19 18.81 14.65 -13.82
C GLU A 19 18.44 14.03 -15.18
N GLY A 20 17.76 14.81 -16.03
CA GLY A 20 17.29 14.37 -17.34
C GLY A 20 16.05 13.46 -17.32
N SER A 21 15.59 12.98 -16.16
CA SER A 21 14.40 12.12 -16.09
C SER A 21 13.11 12.94 -16.17
N THR A 22 12.21 12.54 -17.09
CA THR A 22 10.84 13.07 -17.17
C THR A 22 9.81 12.09 -16.61
N CYS A 23 10.27 11.03 -15.95
CA CYS A 23 9.45 10.02 -15.30
C CYS A 23 9.68 10.05 -13.79
N ALA A 24 8.62 9.85 -13.01
CA ALA A 24 8.73 9.72 -11.56
C ALA A 24 7.84 8.60 -11.01
N ILE A 25 8.26 8.02 -9.89
CA ILE A 25 7.44 7.10 -9.10
C ILE A 25 7.08 7.77 -7.78
N ILE A 26 5.78 7.88 -7.49
CA ILE A 26 5.27 8.15 -6.15
C ILE A 26 5.31 6.83 -5.40
N ALA A 27 6.22 6.70 -4.45
CA ALA A 27 6.43 5.46 -3.70
C ALA A 27 6.00 5.64 -2.24
N MET A 28 5.08 4.80 -1.80
CA MET A 28 4.63 4.72 -0.43
C MET A 28 5.25 3.49 0.23
N LEU A 29 6.39 3.71 0.90
CA LEU A 29 7.22 2.66 1.52
C LEU A 29 6.96 2.52 3.02
N GLY A 30 5.75 2.78 3.44
CA GLY A 30 5.34 2.94 4.83
C GLY A 30 5.14 4.40 5.18
N ASP A 31 5.00 4.71 6.47
CA ASP A 31 4.73 6.07 6.93
C ASP A 31 6.00 6.94 7.11
N ASP A 32 7.18 6.34 7.08
CA ASP A 32 8.44 7.09 7.04
C ASP A 32 9.01 7.17 5.62
N CYS A 33 9.01 8.37 5.05
CA CYS A 33 9.45 8.62 3.67
C CYS A 33 10.91 9.08 3.55
N GLU A 34 11.65 9.19 4.65
CA GLU A 34 13.00 9.75 4.69
C GLU A 34 14.03 8.93 5.50
N ASP A 35 13.63 7.79 6.02
CA ASP A 35 14.50 6.91 6.80
C ASP A 35 15.61 6.26 5.95
N TYR A 36 16.43 5.46 6.59
CA TYR A 36 17.52 4.76 5.92
C TYR A 36 17.01 3.80 4.85
N MET A 37 15.93 3.08 5.12
CA MET A 37 15.35 2.10 4.19
C MET A 37 14.77 2.79 2.96
N ALA A 38 14.03 3.88 3.13
CA ALA A 38 13.53 4.71 2.04
C ALA A 38 14.68 5.23 1.17
N LYS A 39 15.77 5.73 1.77
CA LYS A 39 16.97 6.20 1.05
C LYS A 39 17.62 5.10 0.21
N MET A 40 17.74 3.89 0.77
CA MET A 40 18.32 2.76 0.05
C MET A 40 17.43 2.28 -1.09
N ALA A 41 16.13 2.18 -0.85
CA ALA A 41 15.14 1.82 -1.87
C ALA A 41 15.16 2.81 -3.03
N VAL A 42 15.15 4.11 -2.74
CA VAL A 42 15.23 5.17 -3.74
C VAL A 42 16.49 5.06 -4.59
N LYS A 43 17.67 4.93 -3.96
CA LYS A 43 18.94 4.78 -4.70
C LYS A 43 18.92 3.56 -5.62
N TRP A 44 18.41 2.45 -5.14
CA TRP A 44 18.29 1.24 -5.92
C TRP A 44 17.35 1.42 -7.11
N MET A 45 16.15 2.01 -6.89
CA MET A 45 15.16 2.27 -7.93
C MET A 45 15.69 3.24 -8.99
N GLN A 46 16.32 4.35 -8.58
CA GLN A 46 16.93 5.30 -9.50
C GLN A 46 18.02 4.66 -10.37
N LYS A 47 18.89 3.85 -9.77
CA LYS A 47 19.95 3.14 -10.49
C LYS A 47 19.38 2.10 -11.46
N LYS A 48 18.32 1.38 -11.07
CA LYS A 48 17.74 0.29 -11.85
C LYS A 48 16.88 0.79 -13.00
N TYR A 49 16.08 1.84 -12.76
CA TYR A 49 15.01 2.25 -13.68
C TYR A 49 15.20 3.65 -14.29
N GLY A 50 16.17 4.43 -13.85
CA GLY A 50 16.44 5.76 -14.40
C GLY A 50 15.33 6.77 -14.19
N VAL A 51 14.64 6.73 -13.05
CA VAL A 51 13.47 7.57 -12.75
C VAL A 51 13.69 8.46 -11.53
N SER A 52 13.06 9.63 -11.50
CA SER A 52 12.92 10.42 -10.28
C SER A 52 12.00 9.70 -9.29
N MET A 53 12.19 9.94 -8.00
CA MET A 53 11.37 9.34 -6.96
C MET A 53 10.72 10.41 -6.09
N LEU A 54 9.48 10.18 -5.70
CA LEU A 54 8.79 10.92 -4.66
C LEU A 54 8.32 9.92 -3.60
N THR A 55 9.05 9.84 -2.49
CA THR A 55 8.59 9.05 -1.34
C THR A 55 7.53 9.86 -0.60
N LEU A 56 6.35 9.27 -0.39
CA LEU A 56 5.20 9.93 0.20
C LEU A 56 4.72 9.13 1.42
N SER A 57 4.45 9.83 2.53
CA SER A 57 3.81 9.28 3.71
C SER A 57 2.33 9.65 3.71
N PRO A 58 1.40 8.70 3.47
CA PRO A 58 -0.03 8.98 3.49
C PRO A 58 -0.52 9.44 4.87
N GLY A 59 -0.02 8.83 5.94
CA GLY A 59 -0.38 9.10 7.33
C GLY A 59 0.45 10.19 8.01
N HIS A 60 1.35 10.89 7.33
CA HIS A 60 2.21 11.93 7.89
C HIS A 60 2.99 11.48 9.14
N LYS A 61 3.55 10.26 9.12
CA LYS A 61 4.29 9.64 10.24
C LYS A 61 3.44 9.23 11.45
N ASP A 62 2.13 9.34 11.38
CA ASP A 62 1.26 8.93 12.50
C ASP A 62 1.06 7.42 12.57
N TYR A 63 1.52 6.68 11.55
CA TYR A 63 1.38 5.22 11.42
C TYR A 63 -0.08 4.76 11.61
N SER A 64 -1.02 5.64 11.37
CA SER A 64 -2.45 5.36 11.42
C SER A 64 -3.10 5.66 10.07
N HIS A 65 -4.04 4.83 9.68
CA HIS A 65 -4.73 4.96 8.40
C HIS A 65 -6.22 5.15 8.67
N HIS A 66 -6.61 6.38 8.89
CA HIS A 66 -8.02 6.76 9.02
C HIS A 66 -8.31 8.03 8.25
N ASN A 67 -9.35 8.00 7.44
CA ASN A 67 -9.79 9.11 6.60
C ASN A 67 -8.66 9.80 5.80
N LEU A 68 -7.67 8.99 5.33
CA LEU A 68 -6.54 9.52 4.55
C LEU A 68 -7.04 10.20 3.28
N PRO A 69 -6.76 11.51 3.07
CA PRO A 69 -7.24 12.21 1.89
C PRO A 69 -6.56 11.72 0.61
N VAL A 70 -7.32 11.24 -0.36
CA VAL A 70 -6.80 10.87 -1.70
C VAL A 70 -6.19 12.10 -2.40
N GLU A 71 -6.61 13.28 -2.04
CA GLU A 71 -6.11 14.58 -2.54
C GLU A 71 -4.62 14.78 -2.31
N ARG A 72 -4.01 14.11 -1.34
CA ARG A 72 -2.56 14.11 -1.13
C ARG A 72 -1.81 13.64 -2.37
N ILE A 73 -2.36 12.64 -3.06
CA ILE A 73 -1.77 12.14 -4.33
C ILE A 73 -1.99 13.16 -5.46
N GLY A 74 -3.15 13.82 -5.54
CA GLY A 74 -3.39 14.90 -6.51
C GLY A 74 -2.40 16.05 -6.34
N ALA A 75 -2.13 16.47 -5.12
CA ALA A 75 -1.12 17.47 -4.79
C ALA A 75 0.29 17.02 -5.19
N ALA A 76 0.63 15.76 -4.95
CA ALA A 76 1.91 15.17 -5.36
C ALA A 76 2.06 15.11 -6.89
N ILE A 77 1.00 14.78 -7.62
CA ILE A 77 0.96 14.80 -9.09
C ILE A 77 1.22 16.23 -9.61
N THR A 78 0.52 17.22 -9.06
CA THR A 78 0.71 18.63 -9.42
C THR A 78 2.15 19.07 -9.19
N TYR A 79 2.72 18.75 -8.02
CA TYR A 79 4.10 19.04 -7.66
C TYR A 79 5.11 18.45 -8.65
N LEU A 80 4.89 17.20 -9.10
CA LEU A 80 5.76 16.53 -10.07
C LEU A 80 5.64 17.17 -11.48
N LYS A 81 4.41 17.48 -11.91
CA LYS A 81 4.17 18.15 -13.20
C LYS A 81 4.84 19.52 -13.28
N GLU A 82 4.80 20.32 -12.21
CA GLU A 82 5.50 21.61 -12.10
C GLU A 82 7.01 21.48 -12.29
N ARG A 83 7.58 20.27 -12.07
CA ARG A 83 9.01 19.94 -12.25
C ARG A 83 9.32 19.27 -13.59
N GLY A 84 8.39 19.29 -14.52
CA GLY A 84 8.56 18.74 -15.88
C GLY A 84 8.41 17.21 -15.96
N ILE A 85 7.92 16.56 -14.93
CA ILE A 85 7.61 15.14 -14.99
C ILE A 85 6.37 14.92 -15.87
N LYS A 86 6.53 14.04 -16.88
CA LYS A 86 5.50 13.74 -17.88
C LYS A 86 4.81 12.39 -17.65
N LYS A 87 5.53 11.42 -17.09
CA LYS A 87 4.99 10.09 -16.76
C LYS A 87 5.10 9.85 -15.27
N ILE A 88 3.99 9.54 -14.65
CA ILE A 88 3.90 9.35 -13.20
C ILE A 88 3.42 7.92 -12.93
N ALA A 89 4.23 7.17 -12.19
CA ALA A 89 3.84 5.91 -11.61
C ALA A 89 3.49 6.11 -10.12
N ILE A 90 2.63 5.23 -9.60
CA ILE A 90 2.39 5.09 -8.16
C ILE A 90 2.69 3.67 -7.73
N ALA A 91 3.35 3.50 -6.59
CA ALA A 91 3.68 2.19 -6.03
C ALA A 91 3.40 2.15 -4.52
N GLY A 92 2.74 1.09 -4.08
CA GLY A 92 2.46 0.84 -2.67
C GLY A 92 2.36 -0.64 -2.37
N ALA A 93 2.53 -1.00 -1.10
CA ALA A 93 2.36 -2.36 -0.61
C ALA A 93 1.37 -2.39 0.56
N SER A 94 0.64 -3.51 0.72
CA SER A 94 -0.28 -3.65 1.84
C SER A 94 -1.38 -2.57 1.81
N THR A 95 -1.63 -1.89 2.90
CA THR A 95 -2.58 -0.76 2.97
C THR A 95 -2.22 0.38 2.01
N THR A 96 -0.93 0.64 1.77
CA THR A 96 -0.53 1.64 0.78
C THR A 96 -0.70 1.12 -0.66
N GLY A 97 -0.71 -0.19 -0.88
CA GLY A 97 -1.11 -0.81 -2.16
C GLY A 97 -2.60 -0.58 -2.45
N MET A 98 -3.46 -0.77 -1.45
CA MET A 98 -4.87 -0.41 -1.50
C MET A 98 -5.05 1.10 -1.82
N TYR A 99 -4.35 1.96 -1.09
CA TYR A 99 -4.41 3.41 -1.29
C TYR A 99 -3.91 3.83 -2.69
N ALA A 100 -2.88 3.16 -3.23
CA ALA A 100 -2.41 3.39 -4.60
C ALA A 100 -3.48 3.05 -5.66
N LEU A 101 -4.19 1.94 -5.50
CA LEU A 101 -5.30 1.56 -6.37
C LEU A 101 -6.45 2.58 -6.30
N ILE A 102 -6.82 3.00 -5.09
CA ILE A 102 -7.84 4.02 -4.89
C ILE A 102 -7.40 5.31 -5.60
N ALA A 103 -6.20 5.82 -5.33
CA ALA A 103 -5.70 7.04 -5.94
C ALA A 103 -5.69 6.96 -7.48
N ALA A 104 -5.22 5.85 -8.05
CA ALA A 104 -5.20 5.66 -9.50
C ALA A 104 -6.61 5.62 -10.12
N SER A 105 -7.62 5.21 -9.37
CA SER A 105 -9.01 5.25 -9.83
C SER A 105 -9.62 6.67 -9.89
N TYR A 106 -9.00 7.64 -9.20
CA TYR A 106 -9.40 9.06 -9.19
C TYR A 106 -8.53 9.93 -10.09
N TYR A 107 -7.25 9.57 -10.29
CA TYR A 107 -6.28 10.40 -11.02
C TYR A 107 -5.79 9.71 -12.30
N PRO A 108 -6.39 10.04 -13.47
CA PRO A 108 -6.03 9.44 -14.76
C PRO A 108 -4.63 9.83 -15.23
N GLU A 109 -3.96 10.77 -14.58
CA GLU A 109 -2.58 11.15 -14.84
C GLU A 109 -1.56 10.09 -14.42
N ILE A 110 -1.95 9.14 -13.58
CA ILE A 110 -1.13 8.01 -13.19
C ILE A 110 -1.07 7.03 -14.36
N THR A 111 0.13 6.87 -14.93
CA THR A 111 0.35 6.05 -16.14
C THR A 111 0.75 4.60 -15.83
N LEU A 112 1.17 4.34 -14.58
CA LEU A 112 1.49 3.00 -14.07
C LEU A 112 1.13 2.92 -12.59
N THR A 113 0.35 1.91 -12.23
CA THR A 113 0.01 1.60 -10.84
C THR A 113 0.62 0.25 -10.48
N ILE A 114 1.41 0.22 -9.40
CA ILE A 114 2.02 -1.00 -8.87
C ILE A 114 1.46 -1.21 -7.47
N ALA A 115 0.64 -2.23 -7.30
CA ALA A 115 0.03 -2.59 -6.03
C ALA A 115 0.52 -3.98 -5.58
N MET A 116 1.32 -3.97 -4.51
CA MET A 116 1.89 -5.19 -3.93
C MET A 116 1.03 -5.62 -2.74
N THR A 117 0.58 -6.86 -2.78
CA THR A 117 -0.29 -7.46 -1.76
C THR A 117 -1.46 -6.55 -1.31
N PRO A 118 -2.21 -5.95 -2.26
CA PRO A 118 -3.28 -5.02 -1.93
C PRO A 118 -4.55 -5.74 -1.47
N ALA A 119 -5.45 -5.00 -0.78
CA ALA A 119 -6.86 -5.34 -0.75
C ALA A 119 -7.56 -4.79 -2.01
N ASP A 120 -8.70 -5.39 -2.38
CA ASP A 120 -9.57 -4.95 -3.47
C ASP A 120 -10.79 -4.13 -3.00
N PHE A 121 -10.83 -3.84 -1.72
CA PHE A 121 -11.86 -3.03 -1.05
C PHE A 121 -11.21 -1.99 -0.14
N VAL A 122 -11.97 -0.97 0.21
CA VAL A 122 -11.58 0.01 1.23
C VAL A 122 -11.73 -0.63 2.61
N MET A 123 -10.68 -0.62 3.40
CA MET A 123 -10.69 -1.14 4.76
C MET A 123 -11.26 -0.12 5.74
N GLU A 124 -11.82 -0.59 6.84
CA GLU A 124 -11.99 0.23 8.03
C GLU A 124 -10.63 0.81 8.44
N GLY A 125 -10.62 2.03 8.93
CA GLY A 125 -9.42 2.67 9.43
C GLY A 125 -8.80 1.89 10.59
N PHE A 126 -7.52 2.15 10.84
CA PHE A 126 -6.86 1.61 12.02
C PHE A 126 -5.90 2.63 12.61
N TYR A 127 -5.72 2.52 13.92
CA TYR A 127 -4.74 3.28 14.68
C TYR A 127 -3.62 2.36 15.11
N GLN A 128 -2.39 2.81 14.95
CA GLN A 128 -1.28 2.20 15.66
C GLN A 128 -1.21 2.82 17.06
N GLY A 129 -1.40 1.99 18.07
CA GLY A 129 -1.28 2.41 19.45
C GLY A 129 0.15 2.72 19.78
N LYS A 130 0.44 3.92 20.16
CA LYS A 130 1.76 4.43 20.49
C LYS A 130 2.81 4.15 19.38
N ARG A 131 3.79 4.96 19.27
CA ARG A 131 4.85 4.99 18.26
C ARG A 131 5.74 3.74 18.16
N ASP A 132 5.33 2.62 18.75
CA ASP A 132 6.06 1.35 18.69
C ASP A 132 5.74 0.49 17.45
N GLY A 133 4.74 0.89 16.65
CA GLY A 133 4.35 0.18 15.44
C GLY A 133 3.83 -1.24 15.67
N GLN A 134 3.57 -1.64 16.92
CA GLN A 134 3.22 -3.03 17.26
C GLN A 134 1.77 -3.20 17.73
N THR A 135 1.10 -2.11 18.06
CA THR A 135 -0.26 -2.16 18.59
C THR A 135 -1.19 -1.47 17.61
N GLU A 136 -1.95 -2.25 16.86
CA GLU A 136 -2.99 -1.77 15.95
C GLU A 136 -4.37 -2.10 16.52
N TRP A 137 -5.33 -1.22 16.26
CA TRP A 137 -6.74 -1.48 16.53
C TRP A 137 -7.64 -0.77 15.51
N PRO A 138 -8.85 -1.30 15.26
CA PRO A 138 -9.78 -0.68 14.31
C PRO A 138 -10.14 0.74 14.72
N GLY A 139 -10.23 1.62 13.74
CA GLY A 139 -10.78 2.96 13.86
C GLY A 139 -12.30 2.90 13.82
N GLU A 140 -12.90 2.56 14.93
CA GLU A 140 -14.32 2.20 15.07
C GLU A 140 -15.27 3.19 14.38
N GLY A 141 -15.89 2.74 13.28
CA GLY A 141 -16.79 3.55 12.48
C GLY A 141 -16.10 4.55 11.54
N GLU A 142 -14.79 4.44 11.31
CA GLU A 142 -14.03 5.30 10.42
C GLU A 142 -13.48 4.55 9.21
N SER A 143 -13.54 5.17 8.05
CA SER A 143 -12.87 4.67 6.85
C SER A 143 -11.36 4.88 6.93
N SER A 144 -10.58 4.01 6.32
CA SER A 144 -9.14 4.27 6.13
C SER A 144 -8.86 5.43 5.18
N VAL A 145 -9.78 5.75 4.25
CA VAL A 145 -9.55 6.71 3.15
C VAL A 145 -10.74 7.66 3.00
N SER A 146 -10.47 8.90 2.62
CA SER A 146 -11.48 9.91 2.30
C SER A 146 -11.26 10.55 0.94
N TRP A 147 -12.35 11.06 0.36
CA TRP A 147 -12.36 11.87 -0.86
C TRP A 147 -13.21 13.10 -0.66
N GLN A 148 -12.68 14.29 -0.94
CA GLN A 148 -13.33 15.59 -0.73
C GLN A 148 -13.90 15.76 0.69
N GLY A 149 -13.11 15.34 1.67
CA GLY A 149 -13.47 15.39 3.08
C GLY A 149 -14.54 14.41 3.52
N LYS A 150 -14.99 13.49 2.63
CA LYS A 150 -15.98 12.46 2.94
C LYS A 150 -15.31 11.09 3.04
N PRO A 151 -15.56 10.31 4.11
CA PRO A 151 -15.10 8.93 4.20
C PRO A 151 -15.59 8.12 3.00
N LEU A 152 -14.72 7.28 2.42
CA LEU A 152 -15.15 6.30 1.43
C LEU A 152 -15.87 5.14 2.14
N PRO A 153 -16.90 4.52 1.51
CA PRO A 153 -17.49 3.28 2.00
C PRO A 153 -16.42 2.20 2.18
N TYR A 154 -16.51 1.43 3.26
CA TYR A 154 -15.46 0.50 3.66
C TYR A 154 -16.04 -0.78 4.27
N LEU A 155 -15.25 -1.86 4.24
CA LEU A 155 -15.50 -3.09 4.96
C LEU A 155 -15.17 -2.89 6.45
N PRO A 156 -16.14 -2.99 7.38
CA PRO A 156 -15.87 -2.93 8.80
C PRO A 156 -15.21 -4.22 9.31
N TYR A 157 -14.32 -4.11 10.30
CA TYR A 157 -13.77 -5.28 10.98
C TYR A 157 -14.83 -5.96 11.85
N ALA A 158 -14.82 -7.31 11.87
CA ALA A 158 -15.70 -8.09 12.75
C ALA A 158 -15.36 -7.91 14.24
N TYR A 159 -14.11 -7.58 14.53
CA TYR A 159 -13.61 -7.46 15.90
C TYR A 159 -13.29 -6.02 16.26
N ARG A 160 -13.56 -5.65 17.52
CA ARG A 160 -13.25 -4.35 18.12
C ARG A 160 -12.11 -4.47 19.12
N HIS A 161 -11.48 -3.34 19.47
CA HIS A 161 -10.52 -3.32 20.57
C HIS A 161 -11.23 -3.65 21.92
N PRO A 162 -10.67 -4.50 22.80
CA PRO A 162 -9.36 -5.17 22.73
C PRO A 162 -9.36 -6.54 22.01
N GLU A 163 -10.50 -7.02 21.54
CA GLU A 163 -10.64 -8.34 20.95
C GLU A 163 -9.83 -8.50 19.66
N TYR A 164 -9.82 -7.46 18.82
CA TYR A 164 -9.00 -7.39 17.61
C TYR A 164 -7.51 -7.69 17.93
N GLY A 165 -6.94 -7.01 18.92
CA GLY A 165 -5.56 -7.23 19.33
C GLY A 165 -5.30 -8.64 19.89
N ARG A 166 -6.31 -9.25 20.56
CA ARG A 166 -6.22 -10.64 21.02
C ARG A 166 -6.19 -11.61 19.85
N LYS A 167 -7.03 -11.42 18.84
CA LYS A 167 -7.08 -12.24 17.62
C LYS A 167 -5.75 -12.22 16.86
N ILE A 168 -5.17 -11.05 16.63
CA ILE A 168 -3.84 -10.93 16.00
C ILE A 168 -2.80 -11.77 16.76
N LYS A 169 -2.77 -11.67 18.09
CA LYS A 169 -1.81 -12.43 18.92
C LYS A 169 -2.06 -13.94 18.85
N GLU A 170 -3.30 -14.37 18.79
CA GLU A 170 -3.68 -15.79 18.65
C GLU A 170 -3.26 -16.35 17.29
N GLU A 171 -3.54 -15.62 16.22
CA GLU A 171 -3.13 -16.00 14.86
C GLU A 171 -1.61 -16.06 14.72
N ALA A 172 -0.91 -15.04 15.18
CA ALA A 172 0.55 -14.99 15.16
C ALA A 172 1.19 -16.17 15.91
N LYS A 173 0.64 -16.54 17.08
CA LYS A 173 1.12 -17.71 17.84
C LYS A 173 0.86 -19.02 17.09
N ARG A 174 -0.31 -19.18 16.49
CA ARG A 174 -0.70 -20.38 15.74
C ARG A 174 0.14 -20.57 14.49
N GLY A 175 0.33 -19.51 13.72
CA GLY A 175 1.13 -19.49 12.50
C GLY A 175 2.64 -19.41 12.73
N LYS A 176 3.09 -19.16 13.98
CA LYS A 176 4.49 -18.84 14.31
C LYS A 176 5.04 -17.63 13.56
N ASP A 177 4.16 -16.72 13.20
CA ASP A 177 4.47 -15.44 12.55
C ASP A 177 4.43 -14.31 13.59
N MET A 178 5.16 -13.23 13.37
CA MET A 178 5.15 -12.09 14.30
C MET A 178 3.87 -11.29 14.18
N ILE A 179 3.30 -11.20 12.97
CA ILE A 179 2.06 -10.50 12.65
C ILE A 179 1.23 -11.41 11.75
N ALA A 180 -0.03 -11.64 12.12
CA ALA A 180 -0.99 -12.37 11.31
C ALA A 180 -2.40 -11.82 11.56
N SER A 181 -3.21 -11.73 10.52
CA SER A 181 -4.59 -11.21 10.59
C SER A 181 -5.52 -11.82 9.53
N LEU A 182 -5.12 -12.94 8.93
CA LEU A 182 -5.87 -13.57 7.85
C LEU A 182 -7.30 -13.95 8.26
N ASP A 183 -7.45 -14.51 9.46
CA ASP A 183 -8.78 -14.89 9.98
C ASP A 183 -9.62 -13.64 10.30
N ILE A 184 -9.01 -12.55 10.77
CA ILE A 184 -9.72 -11.28 11.01
C ILE A 184 -10.40 -10.80 9.73
N PHE A 185 -9.69 -10.80 8.60
CA PHE A 185 -10.26 -10.37 7.33
C PHE A 185 -11.30 -11.36 6.80
N ARG A 186 -11.09 -12.67 6.95
CA ARG A 186 -12.07 -13.69 6.58
C ARG A 186 -13.36 -13.58 7.39
N ASP A 187 -13.24 -13.41 8.69
CA ASP A 187 -14.36 -13.23 9.59
C ASP A 187 -15.11 -11.93 9.31
N SER A 188 -14.37 -10.85 8.98
CA SER A 188 -14.98 -9.57 8.61
C SER A 188 -15.78 -9.66 7.31
N GLU A 189 -15.24 -10.30 6.26
CA GLU A 189 -15.99 -10.55 5.02
C GLU A 189 -17.18 -11.47 5.22
N ALA A 190 -17.10 -12.45 6.14
CA ALA A 190 -18.21 -13.35 6.46
C ALA A 190 -19.32 -12.65 7.24
N ALA A 191 -18.95 -11.78 8.19
CA ALA A 191 -19.90 -11.00 8.99
C ALA A 191 -20.53 -9.85 8.19
N HIS A 192 -19.78 -9.29 7.25
CA HIS A 192 -20.22 -8.18 6.41
C HIS A 192 -19.81 -8.45 4.95
N PRO A 193 -20.67 -9.08 4.13
CA PRO A 193 -20.41 -9.26 2.71
C PRO A 193 -20.12 -7.91 2.04
N ILE A 194 -19.00 -7.83 1.32
CA ILE A 194 -18.53 -6.58 0.73
C ILE A 194 -19.56 -6.05 -0.28
N ARG A 195 -20.00 -4.82 -0.08
CA ARG A 195 -20.95 -4.13 -0.95
C ARG A 195 -20.24 -3.52 -2.16
N GLU A 196 -21.00 -3.28 -3.23
CA GLU A 196 -20.43 -2.72 -4.47
C GLU A 196 -19.68 -1.40 -4.24
N GLU A 197 -20.20 -0.51 -3.39
CA GLU A 197 -19.59 0.78 -3.10
C GLU A 197 -18.30 0.68 -2.29
N GLU A 198 -18.05 -0.43 -1.60
CA GLU A 198 -16.84 -0.68 -0.79
C GLU A 198 -15.68 -1.20 -1.64
N TYR A 199 -15.97 -1.81 -2.80
CA TYR A 199 -14.92 -2.23 -3.73
C TYR A 199 -14.19 -1.07 -4.38
N ILE A 200 -12.87 -1.21 -4.52
CA ILE A 200 -12.05 -0.28 -5.30
C ILE A 200 -12.46 -0.36 -6.78
N LYS A 201 -12.65 0.80 -7.40
CA LYS A 201 -13.11 0.90 -8.80
C LYS A 201 -11.93 0.76 -9.77
N VAL A 202 -11.29 -0.42 -9.77
CA VAL A 202 -10.11 -0.69 -10.61
C VAL A 202 -10.36 -0.50 -12.10
N GLU A 203 -11.60 -0.63 -12.57
CA GLU A 203 -12.02 -0.35 -13.95
C GLU A 203 -11.88 1.12 -14.35
N ARG A 204 -11.73 2.03 -13.39
CA ARG A 204 -11.48 3.45 -13.66
C ARG A 204 -10.00 3.79 -13.84
N ILE A 205 -9.11 2.89 -13.45
CA ILE A 205 -7.67 3.08 -13.58
C ILE A 205 -7.30 3.21 -15.06
N LYS A 206 -6.40 4.14 -15.36
CA LYS A 206 -5.83 4.35 -16.69
C LYS A 206 -4.38 3.85 -16.75
N GLY A 207 -3.86 3.67 -17.98
CA GLY A 207 -2.48 3.23 -18.18
C GLY A 207 -2.28 1.75 -17.80
N LYS A 208 -1.17 1.45 -17.12
CA LYS A 208 -0.80 0.08 -16.75
C LYS A 208 -1.09 -0.19 -15.29
N LEU A 209 -1.59 -1.39 -15.00
CA LEU A 209 -1.88 -1.88 -13.66
C LEU A 209 -1.10 -3.18 -13.41
N LEU A 210 -0.16 -3.15 -12.48
CA LEU A 210 0.58 -4.32 -12.01
C LEU A 210 0.09 -4.70 -10.62
N LEU A 211 -0.49 -5.90 -10.50
CA LEU A 211 -0.95 -6.50 -9.26
C LEU A 211 0.01 -7.61 -8.83
N ILE A 212 0.55 -7.53 -7.63
CA ILE A 212 1.47 -8.53 -7.10
C ILE A 212 0.87 -9.14 -5.84
N GLY A 213 0.75 -10.47 -5.82
CA GLY A 213 0.20 -11.24 -4.71
C GLY A 213 1.14 -12.34 -4.25
N ALA A 214 0.86 -12.89 -3.07
CA ALA A 214 1.63 -13.92 -2.42
C ALA A 214 0.71 -15.00 -1.85
N LYS A 215 0.97 -16.29 -2.13
CA LYS A 215 0.13 -17.39 -1.63
C LYS A 215 0.26 -17.62 -0.13
N ASP A 216 1.43 -17.32 0.42
CA ASP A 216 1.70 -17.48 1.86
C ASP A 216 1.49 -16.16 2.64
N ASP A 217 0.65 -15.27 2.11
CA ASP A 217 0.27 -14.06 2.82
C ASP A 217 -0.50 -14.40 4.10
N VAL A 218 0.00 -13.94 5.23
CA VAL A 218 -0.55 -14.20 6.57
C VAL A 218 -1.38 -13.03 7.11
N LEU A 219 -1.39 -11.89 6.40
CA LEU A 219 -2.17 -10.73 6.82
C LEU A 219 -3.58 -10.76 6.22
N TRP A 220 -3.69 -11.07 4.92
CA TRP A 220 -4.96 -11.24 4.23
C TRP A 220 -4.81 -12.05 2.94
N ASP A 221 -5.91 -12.45 2.33
CA ASP A 221 -5.92 -13.30 1.14
C ASP A 221 -5.72 -12.50 -0.14
N THR A 222 -4.46 -12.07 -0.39
CA THR A 222 -4.12 -11.27 -1.57
C THR A 222 -4.41 -11.99 -2.89
N VAL A 223 -4.32 -13.30 -2.92
CA VAL A 223 -4.66 -14.08 -4.14
C VAL A 223 -6.13 -13.95 -4.47
N LYS A 224 -7.02 -14.15 -3.49
CA LYS A 224 -8.46 -13.96 -3.62
C LYS A 224 -8.77 -12.54 -4.11
N TYR A 225 -8.14 -11.54 -3.52
CA TYR A 225 -8.40 -10.13 -3.84
C TYR A 225 -7.96 -9.77 -5.26
N ILE A 226 -6.79 -10.23 -5.69
CA ILE A 226 -6.33 -10.04 -7.08
C ILE A 226 -7.28 -10.72 -8.06
N ARG A 227 -7.71 -11.96 -7.80
CA ARG A 227 -8.65 -12.67 -8.66
C ARG A 227 -10.01 -11.97 -8.76
N ARG A 228 -10.49 -11.35 -7.68
CA ARG A 228 -11.71 -10.51 -7.72
C ARG A 228 -11.52 -9.26 -8.57
N MET A 229 -10.35 -8.59 -8.49
CA MET A 229 -10.05 -7.43 -9.35
C MET A 229 -9.96 -7.83 -10.83
N GLU A 230 -9.31 -8.95 -11.15
CA GLU A 230 -9.26 -9.48 -12.52
C GLU A 230 -10.66 -9.81 -13.06
N ALA A 231 -11.49 -10.48 -12.25
CA ALA A 231 -12.88 -10.79 -12.61
C ALA A 231 -13.72 -9.51 -12.81
N ARG A 232 -13.52 -8.50 -11.96
CA ARG A 232 -14.17 -7.20 -12.10
C ARG A 232 -13.79 -6.50 -13.41
N LEU A 233 -12.51 -6.51 -13.76
CA LEU A 233 -12.02 -5.94 -15.01
C LEU A 233 -12.57 -6.71 -16.22
N ALA A 234 -12.57 -8.03 -16.19
CA ALA A 234 -13.15 -8.83 -17.25
C ALA A 234 -14.66 -8.58 -17.47
N ALA A 235 -15.39 -8.18 -16.45
CA ALA A 235 -16.84 -7.94 -16.48
C ALA A 235 -17.21 -6.48 -16.78
N ARG A 236 -16.27 -5.54 -16.84
CA ARG A 236 -16.53 -4.10 -16.97
C ARG A 236 -15.66 -3.48 -18.06
N GLU A 237 -16.16 -2.47 -18.73
CA GLU A 237 -15.36 -1.68 -19.65
C GLU A 237 -14.24 -0.96 -18.92
N HIS A 238 -13.02 -1.09 -19.41
CA HIS A 238 -11.83 -0.43 -18.89
C HIS A 238 -10.81 -0.16 -20.01
N THR A 239 -9.84 0.70 -19.74
CA THR A 239 -8.77 1.03 -20.70
C THR A 239 -7.38 0.73 -20.14
N CYS A 240 -7.27 0.23 -18.91
CA CYS A 240 -5.98 -0.15 -18.36
C CYS A 240 -5.46 -1.47 -18.93
N GLU A 241 -4.14 -1.54 -19.13
CA GLU A 241 -3.43 -2.80 -19.41
C GLU A 241 -3.11 -3.46 -18.07
N VAL A 242 -3.60 -4.68 -17.84
CA VAL A 242 -3.47 -5.38 -16.56
C VAL A 242 -2.46 -6.51 -16.66
N GLU A 243 -1.55 -6.55 -15.70
CA GLU A 243 -0.65 -7.66 -15.46
C GLU A 243 -0.70 -8.06 -13.98
N SER A 244 -0.74 -9.35 -13.69
CA SER A 244 -0.69 -9.86 -12.32
C SER A 244 0.41 -10.91 -12.16
N GLY A 245 1.11 -10.84 -11.03
CA GLY A 245 2.09 -11.83 -10.60
C GLY A 245 1.72 -12.39 -9.23
N ILE A 246 1.51 -13.72 -9.15
CA ILE A 246 1.23 -14.40 -7.88
C ILE A 246 2.39 -15.32 -7.57
N TYR A 247 3.09 -15.06 -6.47
CA TYR A 247 4.24 -15.83 -6.04
C TYR A 247 3.81 -16.97 -5.12
N GLU A 248 4.30 -18.19 -5.44
CA GLU A 248 3.98 -19.42 -4.69
C GLU A 248 4.50 -19.37 -3.25
N HIS A 249 5.75 -18.92 -3.09
CA HIS A 249 6.50 -18.95 -1.83
C HIS A 249 6.92 -17.55 -1.41
N ALA A 250 5.95 -16.67 -1.28
CA ALA A 250 6.17 -15.31 -0.79
C ALA A 250 5.15 -15.00 0.31
N THR A 251 5.56 -14.16 1.24
CA THR A 251 4.71 -13.63 2.30
C THR A 251 4.12 -12.27 1.92
N HIS A 252 3.55 -11.58 2.88
CA HIS A 252 2.87 -10.29 2.66
C HIS A 252 3.74 -9.21 1.98
N PHE A 253 5.05 -9.21 2.21
CA PHE A 253 5.95 -8.22 1.60
C PHE A 253 6.79 -8.85 0.49
N VAL A 254 6.48 -8.46 -0.75
CA VAL A 254 7.20 -8.86 -1.96
C VAL A 254 8.02 -7.67 -2.43
N PHE A 255 9.34 -7.87 -2.56
CA PHE A 255 10.24 -6.82 -3.03
C PHE A 255 10.81 -7.16 -4.41
N PRO A 256 11.14 -6.16 -5.24
CA PRO A 256 11.82 -6.40 -6.51
C PRO A 256 13.13 -7.17 -6.31
N GLU A 257 13.43 -8.06 -7.27
CA GLU A 257 14.66 -8.86 -7.23
C GLU A 257 15.91 -7.99 -7.08
N GLY A 258 16.79 -8.37 -6.18
CA GLY A 258 18.03 -7.65 -5.89
C GLY A 258 17.89 -6.44 -4.97
N MET A 259 16.67 -5.93 -4.76
CA MET A 259 16.46 -4.81 -3.84
C MET A 259 16.78 -5.21 -2.40
N VAL A 260 16.29 -6.33 -1.94
CA VAL A 260 16.53 -6.86 -0.59
C VAL A 260 18.02 -7.08 -0.35
N LYS A 261 18.76 -7.67 -1.31
CA LYS A 261 20.22 -7.87 -1.19
C LYS A 261 20.98 -6.55 -0.98
N THR A 262 20.48 -5.45 -1.55
CA THR A 262 21.09 -4.13 -1.40
C THR A 262 20.76 -3.52 -0.02
N MET A 263 19.62 -3.88 0.56
CA MET A 263 19.16 -3.39 1.86
C MET A 263 19.67 -4.24 3.03
N LEU A 264 20.08 -5.49 2.76
CA LEU A 264 20.47 -6.51 3.73
C LEU A 264 21.67 -6.21 4.64
N PRO A 265 22.69 -5.40 4.29
CA PRO A 265 23.82 -5.21 5.22
C PRO A 265 23.42 -4.64 6.58
N VAL A 266 22.21 -4.12 6.72
CA VAL A 266 21.77 -3.41 7.94
C VAL A 266 20.48 -3.97 8.56
N GLY A 267 19.70 -4.79 7.86
CA GLY A 267 18.40 -5.16 8.40
C GLY A 267 17.77 -6.43 7.81
N GLY A 268 18.45 -7.16 6.95
CA GLY A 268 17.88 -8.32 6.27
C GLY A 268 17.36 -9.38 7.24
N ASP A 269 18.05 -9.55 8.34
CA ASP A 269 17.64 -10.49 9.40
C ASP A 269 16.37 -9.98 10.10
N LEU A 270 16.25 -8.67 10.31
CA LEU A 270 15.08 -8.06 10.93
C LEU A 270 13.86 -8.12 9.99
N ILE A 271 14.02 -7.76 8.71
CA ILE A 271 12.94 -7.84 7.72
C ILE A 271 12.50 -9.29 7.53
N THR A 272 13.42 -10.22 7.40
CA THR A 272 13.10 -11.65 7.29
C THR A 272 12.43 -12.18 8.55
N ARG A 273 12.83 -11.74 9.73
CA ARG A 273 12.21 -12.14 11.00
C ARG A 273 10.86 -11.51 11.23
N VAL A 274 10.66 -10.23 10.83
CA VAL A 274 9.38 -9.53 11.00
C VAL A 274 8.32 -10.06 10.05
N PHE A 275 8.69 -10.37 8.78
CA PHE A 275 7.72 -10.65 7.73
C PHE A 275 7.73 -12.08 7.19
N ALA A 276 8.70 -12.89 7.57
CA ALA A 276 8.82 -14.27 7.15
C ALA A 276 9.24 -15.20 8.30
N ALA A 277 8.94 -14.78 9.54
CA ALA A 277 9.38 -15.51 10.74
C ALA A 277 8.91 -16.97 10.69
N GLY A 278 9.86 -17.86 10.59
CA GLY A 278 9.64 -19.29 10.74
C GLY A 278 9.39 -20.09 9.48
N ARG A 279 9.23 -19.45 8.32
CA ARG A 279 9.12 -20.19 7.04
C ARG A 279 10.51 -20.37 6.42
N LYS A 280 10.97 -21.59 6.39
CA LYS A 280 12.14 -21.99 5.59
C LYS A 280 11.66 -22.25 4.17
N TYR A 281 12.09 -21.43 3.26
CA TYR A 281 11.94 -21.65 1.82
C TYR A 281 13.27 -22.17 1.23
#